data_fd67c504f8acf7c5f9bf87a9a6fa2e72
#
_entry.id   fd67c504f8acf7c5f9bf87a9a6fa2e72
#
_cell.length_a   1.000
_cell.length_b   1.000
_cell.length_c   1.000
_cell.angle_alpha   90.00
_cell.angle_beta   90.00
_cell.angle_gamma   90.00
#
_symmetry.space_group_name_H-M   'P 1'
#
loop_
_entity.id
_entity.type
_entity.pdbx_description
1 polymer ?
#
loop_
_entity_poly.entity_id
_entity_poly.type
_entity_poly.pdbx_seq_one_letter_code
_entity_poly.pdbx_strand_id
1 'polypeptide(L)'
;MKETGIHKFVGDQLSRWPLACNNFRALKDVRVRELKVGGLNVKLQFNPARMISSAAKLTKEEIAKRRCFLCRENRPPEQIMLKFEGRKGKKYDILVNPYPIFPDHLVIAKSKHTDQSIWHRYIDMLDLAKEYSDCAFFYNGPKSGASAPDHHHFQGVPKGMMPLENDINHYLELLLQNESQDNPLSYLVSNQDAHLYHYQKFTTGVFVLRSETSKSAAKLFYRLLDCADIPEGEPEPLINLYSWWTNGEFRTVVVFRRSHRSHHYWSEGPDHLTMSPGCADMAGVFIVPVEKEYEALTSEWLSDMVQEVSVPQEEQERIIDRLTRDQQLLNVGVMSADELVFEILADGAGPRKAKVREGKIEYDGALYDELYFEAPNPSTMFAEPSFVLHGVTIGVGFHWERKENQKFAGALKVVVEKNRLVAINVIGIEIGRAHV
;
A
#
# COMPACT_ATOMS: atom_id res chain seq x y z
N MET A 1 6.92 -7.12 30.58
CA MET A 1 6.98 -6.31 29.35
C MET A 1 7.61 -4.97 29.73
N LYS A 2 8.66 -4.54 29.05
CA LYS A 2 9.17 -3.17 29.25
C LYS A 2 8.07 -2.23 28.72
N GLU A 3 7.59 -1.29 29.55
CA GLU A 3 6.69 -0.24 29.09
C GLU A 3 7.32 0.44 27.89
N THR A 4 6.63 0.41 26.74
CA THR A 4 7.08 1.15 25.57
C THR A 4 7.01 2.64 25.86
N GLY A 5 7.92 3.44 25.31
CA GLY A 5 7.96 4.88 25.55
C GLY A 5 6.62 5.57 25.29
N ILE A 6 5.82 5.06 24.32
CA ILE A 6 4.48 5.57 24.00
C ILE A 6 3.47 5.30 25.10
N HIS A 7 3.39 4.06 25.62
CA HIS A 7 2.43 3.73 26.69
C HIS A 7 2.68 4.60 27.95
N LYS A 8 3.95 4.80 28.31
CA LYS A 8 4.31 5.71 29.41
C LYS A 8 3.89 7.15 29.12
N PHE A 9 4.18 7.65 27.92
CA PHE A 9 3.77 9.00 27.50
C PHE A 9 2.26 9.21 27.59
N VAL A 10 1.46 8.22 27.14
CA VAL A 10 0.00 8.27 27.28
C VAL A 10 -0.40 8.28 28.76
N GLY A 11 0.17 7.43 29.59
CA GLY A 11 -0.07 7.42 31.05
C GLY A 11 0.24 8.77 31.71
N ASP A 12 1.36 9.38 31.38
CA ASP A 12 1.75 10.72 31.87
C ASP A 12 0.77 11.80 31.41
N GLN A 13 0.28 11.72 30.17
CA GLN A 13 -0.74 12.64 29.66
C GLN A 13 -2.07 12.49 30.38
N LEU A 14 -2.55 11.27 30.57
CA LEU A 14 -3.84 11.00 31.22
C LEU A 14 -3.85 11.43 32.69
N SER A 15 -2.71 11.38 33.37
CA SER A 15 -2.59 11.87 34.77
C SER A 15 -2.76 13.39 34.89
N ARG A 16 -2.57 14.14 33.80
CA ARG A 16 -2.57 15.61 33.80
C ARG A 16 -3.80 16.22 33.14
N TRP A 17 -4.52 15.46 32.30
CA TRP A 17 -5.61 15.95 31.49
C TRP A 17 -6.93 15.21 31.76
N PRO A 18 -7.79 15.75 32.64
CA PRO A 18 -9.02 15.08 33.06
C PRO A 18 -9.95 14.71 31.89
N LEU A 19 -10.09 15.58 30.86
CA LEU A 19 -10.88 15.27 29.69
C LEU A 19 -10.41 14.00 28.97
N ALA A 20 -9.12 13.95 28.66
CA ALA A 20 -8.54 12.77 28.02
C ALA A 20 -8.64 11.52 28.90
N CYS A 21 -8.34 11.65 30.19
CA CYS A 21 -8.47 10.56 31.16
C CYS A 21 -9.87 9.95 31.19
N ASN A 22 -10.92 10.79 31.26
CA ASN A 22 -12.30 10.34 31.27
C ASN A 22 -12.68 9.63 29.97
N ASN A 23 -12.29 10.18 28.81
CA ASN A 23 -12.58 9.59 27.52
C ASN A 23 -11.83 8.25 27.29
N PHE A 24 -10.59 8.12 27.79
CA PHE A 24 -9.88 6.84 27.78
C PHE A 24 -10.47 5.80 28.72
N ARG A 25 -11.03 6.23 29.86
CA ARG A 25 -11.78 5.32 30.73
C ARG A 25 -13.07 4.84 30.05
N ALA A 26 -13.78 5.73 29.38
CA ALA A 26 -14.99 5.39 28.63
C ALA A 26 -14.78 4.37 27.50
N LEU A 27 -13.54 4.26 26.96
CA LEU A 27 -13.21 3.19 26.01
C LEU A 27 -13.36 1.77 26.57
N LYS A 28 -13.30 1.59 27.89
CA LYS A 28 -13.48 0.27 28.52
C LYS A 28 -14.93 -0.21 28.48
N ASP A 29 -15.85 0.73 28.31
CA ASP A 29 -17.30 0.50 28.34
C ASP A 29 -17.91 0.53 26.93
N VAL A 30 -17.11 0.70 25.86
CA VAL A 30 -17.60 0.66 24.49
C VAL A 30 -18.10 -0.75 24.15
N ARG A 31 -19.27 -0.81 23.51
CA ARG A 31 -19.82 -2.07 23.00
C ARG A 31 -19.22 -2.35 21.62
N VAL A 32 -18.83 -3.61 21.40
CA VAL A 32 -18.27 -4.06 20.13
C VAL A 32 -19.03 -5.29 19.66
N ARG A 33 -19.45 -5.28 18.38
CA ARG A 33 -19.98 -6.45 17.68
C ARG A 33 -19.03 -6.82 16.55
N GLU A 34 -18.95 -8.10 16.25
CA GLU A 34 -18.26 -8.59 15.04
C GLU A 34 -19.28 -8.78 13.93
N LEU A 35 -18.95 -8.29 12.76
CA LEU A 35 -19.72 -8.43 11.53
C LEU A 35 -18.78 -8.89 10.41
N LYS A 36 -19.32 -9.18 9.23
CA LYS A 36 -18.53 -9.55 8.06
C LYS A 36 -18.85 -8.58 6.91
N VAL A 37 -17.78 -7.95 6.37
CA VAL A 37 -17.89 -7.06 5.21
C VAL A 37 -16.99 -7.60 4.12
N GLY A 38 -17.57 -7.93 2.97
CA GLY A 38 -16.87 -8.74 1.97
C GLY A 38 -16.42 -10.08 2.58
N GLY A 39 -15.12 -10.37 2.50
CA GLY A 39 -14.51 -11.53 3.18
C GLY A 39 -13.88 -11.22 4.54
N LEU A 40 -13.84 -9.96 4.98
CA LEU A 40 -13.15 -9.52 6.19
C LEU A 40 -14.10 -9.55 7.40
N ASN A 41 -13.64 -10.12 8.52
CA ASN A 41 -14.31 -9.98 9.80
C ASN A 41 -13.98 -8.59 10.36
N VAL A 42 -15.00 -7.79 10.63
CA VAL A 42 -14.87 -6.40 11.05
C VAL A 42 -15.48 -6.19 12.44
N LYS A 43 -15.05 -5.12 13.10
CA LYS A 43 -15.56 -4.70 14.41
C LYS A 43 -16.45 -3.48 14.24
N LEU A 44 -17.66 -3.54 14.74
CA LEU A 44 -18.56 -2.41 14.89
C LEU A 44 -18.51 -1.92 16.34
N GLN A 45 -18.01 -0.70 16.57
CA GLN A 45 -17.82 -0.12 17.90
C GLN A 45 -18.84 0.98 18.15
N PHE A 46 -19.66 0.86 19.17
CA PHE A 46 -20.50 1.95 19.68
C PHE A 46 -19.67 2.86 20.58
N ASN A 47 -19.41 4.08 20.13
CA ASN A 47 -18.59 5.05 20.85
C ASN A 47 -19.23 6.46 20.78
N PRO A 48 -20.12 6.81 21.73
CA PRO A 48 -20.83 8.09 21.72
C PRO A 48 -19.90 9.31 21.83
N ALA A 49 -18.73 9.18 22.43
CA ALA A 49 -17.74 10.27 22.52
C ALA A 49 -17.23 10.72 21.13
N ARG A 50 -17.43 9.92 20.08
CA ARG A 50 -17.04 10.26 18.71
C ARG A 50 -18.04 11.11 17.94
N MET A 51 -19.21 11.40 18.50
CA MET A 51 -20.24 12.24 17.88
C MET A 51 -19.64 13.57 17.36
N ILE A 52 -18.81 14.23 18.15
CA ILE A 52 -18.18 15.52 17.80
C ILE A 52 -17.39 15.44 16.49
N SER A 53 -16.65 14.35 16.28
CA SER A 53 -15.84 14.17 15.07
C SER A 53 -16.61 13.59 13.89
N SER A 54 -17.57 12.68 14.12
CA SER A 54 -18.39 12.07 13.06
C SER A 54 -19.37 13.06 12.45
N ALA A 55 -19.94 13.95 13.25
CA ALA A 55 -20.87 15.02 12.82
C ALA A 55 -20.17 16.32 12.40
N ALA A 56 -18.84 16.36 12.35
CA ALA A 56 -18.09 17.59 12.03
C ALA A 56 -18.46 18.13 10.64
N LYS A 57 -18.74 19.42 10.56
CA LYS A 57 -18.91 20.14 9.29
C LYS A 57 -17.52 20.54 8.79
N LEU A 58 -17.17 20.08 7.59
CA LEU A 58 -15.83 20.25 6.99
C LEU A 58 -15.89 21.05 5.70
N THR A 59 -16.85 21.98 5.57
CA THR A 59 -16.84 22.93 4.44
C THR A 59 -15.69 23.93 4.60
N LYS A 60 -15.20 24.50 3.50
CA LYS A 60 -14.13 25.50 3.54
C LYS A 60 -14.48 26.70 4.43
N GLU A 61 -15.77 27.10 4.43
CA GLU A 61 -16.28 28.19 5.23
C GLU A 61 -16.27 27.87 6.74
N GLU A 62 -16.63 26.66 7.12
CA GLU A 62 -16.62 26.23 8.52
C GLU A 62 -15.19 26.06 9.05
N ILE A 63 -14.29 25.51 8.22
CA ILE A 63 -12.87 25.38 8.56
C ILE A 63 -12.25 26.76 8.76
N ALA A 64 -12.53 27.73 7.88
CA ALA A 64 -11.98 29.07 7.97
C ALA A 64 -12.45 29.85 9.21
N LYS A 65 -13.62 29.53 9.76
CA LYS A 65 -14.18 30.18 10.97
C LYS A 65 -13.59 29.66 12.28
N ARG A 66 -13.04 28.45 12.30
CA ARG A 66 -12.51 27.84 13.53
C ARG A 66 -11.01 28.08 13.68
N ARG A 67 -10.55 28.17 14.94
CA ARG A 67 -9.11 28.07 15.22
C ARG A 67 -8.66 26.62 15.04
N CYS A 68 -7.52 26.44 14.38
CA CYS A 68 -6.97 25.11 14.21
C CYS A 68 -6.52 24.54 15.57
N PHE A 69 -7.19 23.46 16.02
CA PHE A 69 -6.90 22.85 17.31
C PHE A 69 -5.60 22.03 17.36
N LEU A 70 -4.94 21.80 16.22
CA LEU A 70 -3.63 21.16 16.14
C LEU A 70 -2.47 22.15 16.23
N CYS A 71 -2.72 23.45 16.02
CA CYS A 71 -1.71 24.49 16.23
C CYS A 71 -1.38 24.66 17.72
N ARG A 72 -0.10 24.81 18.03
CA ARG A 72 0.38 24.87 19.43
C ARG A 72 -0.32 25.91 20.27
N GLU A 73 -0.53 27.09 19.70
CA GLU A 73 -1.16 28.24 20.36
C GLU A 73 -2.63 28.02 20.73
N ASN A 74 -3.25 27.01 20.15
CA ASN A 74 -4.67 26.68 20.39
C ASN A 74 -4.88 25.39 21.19
N ARG A 75 -3.78 24.70 21.55
CA ARG A 75 -3.84 23.46 22.33
C ARG A 75 -4.13 23.73 23.80
N PRO A 76 -4.88 22.84 24.48
CA PRO A 76 -5.03 22.92 25.93
C PRO A 76 -3.67 22.93 26.65
N PRO A 77 -3.51 23.71 27.72
CA PRO A 77 -2.25 23.80 28.46
C PRO A 77 -1.83 22.47 29.11
N GLU A 78 -2.78 21.58 29.37
CA GLU A 78 -2.55 20.24 29.90
C GLU A 78 -1.95 19.27 28.88
N GLN A 79 -2.09 19.57 27.56
CA GLN A 79 -1.64 18.67 26.51
C GLN A 79 -0.12 18.71 26.36
N ILE A 80 0.54 17.66 26.82
CA ILE A 80 1.98 17.45 26.62
C ILE A 80 2.26 16.85 25.23
N MET A 81 3.52 16.93 24.78
CA MET A 81 3.93 16.41 23.47
C MET A 81 5.30 15.77 23.54
N LEU A 82 5.50 14.74 22.70
CA LEU A 82 6.83 14.32 22.26
C LEU A 82 7.13 14.95 20.91
N LYS A 83 8.41 15.01 20.55
CA LYS A 83 8.84 15.55 19.25
C LYS A 83 9.39 14.43 18.39
N PHE A 84 9.05 14.50 17.13
CA PHE A 84 9.62 13.64 16.11
C PHE A 84 10.19 14.51 14.98
N GLU A 85 11.38 14.15 14.51
CA GLU A 85 12.01 14.79 13.37
C GLU A 85 11.97 13.86 12.16
N GLY A 86 11.16 14.21 11.17
CA GLY A 86 11.07 13.52 9.89
C GLY A 86 12.18 13.95 8.92
N ARG A 87 12.10 13.42 7.71
CA ARG A 87 13.11 13.68 6.67
C ARG A 87 13.20 15.16 6.30
N LYS A 88 14.42 15.59 5.96
CA LYS A 88 14.72 16.98 5.56
C LYS A 88 14.31 18.00 6.63
N GLY A 89 14.47 17.67 7.92
CA GLY A 89 14.22 18.58 9.04
C GLY A 89 12.75 18.92 9.29
N LYS A 90 11.81 18.13 8.75
CA LYS A 90 10.39 18.28 9.07
C LYS A 90 10.14 17.92 10.53
N LYS A 91 9.38 18.75 11.24
CA LYS A 91 9.12 18.59 12.67
C LYS A 91 7.67 18.23 12.91
N TYR A 92 7.44 17.28 13.79
CA TYR A 92 6.13 16.79 14.21
C TYR A 92 6.03 16.80 15.73
N ASP A 93 4.83 17.02 16.22
CA ASP A 93 4.46 16.93 17.63
C ASP A 93 3.57 15.69 17.81
N ILE A 94 4.03 14.70 18.58
CA ILE A 94 3.24 13.55 18.95
C ILE A 94 2.38 13.91 20.15
N LEU A 95 1.07 13.80 20.01
CA LEU A 95 0.06 14.19 20.96
C LEU A 95 -0.84 12.99 21.28
N VAL A 96 -1.40 12.95 22.48
CA VAL A 96 -2.48 12.01 22.80
C VAL A 96 -3.80 12.53 22.22
N ASN A 97 -4.54 11.67 21.53
CA ASN A 97 -5.87 12.01 21.03
C ASN A 97 -6.86 12.08 22.20
N PRO A 98 -7.50 13.23 22.50
CA PRO A 98 -8.42 13.35 23.63
C PRO A 98 -9.75 12.61 23.42
N TYR A 99 -10.06 12.20 22.18
CA TYR A 99 -11.27 11.42 21.82
C TYR A 99 -10.86 10.09 21.19
N PRO A 100 -10.31 9.15 22.00
CA PRO A 100 -9.73 7.95 21.48
C PRO A 100 -10.78 6.98 20.90
N ILE A 101 -10.33 6.13 19.97
CA ILE A 101 -11.06 4.95 19.48
C ILE A 101 -10.32 3.66 19.82
N PHE A 102 -9.05 3.80 20.22
CA PHE A 102 -8.16 2.71 20.63
C PHE A 102 -7.37 3.11 21.87
N PRO A 103 -6.84 2.15 22.66
CA PRO A 103 -5.83 2.44 23.65
C PRO A 103 -4.60 3.09 22.99
N ASP A 104 -3.89 3.93 23.73
CA ASP A 104 -2.70 4.65 23.27
C ASP A 104 -2.87 5.39 21.93
N HIS A 105 -4.06 5.95 21.68
CA HIS A 105 -4.38 6.65 20.45
C HIS A 105 -3.67 8.00 20.37
N LEU A 106 -2.84 8.18 19.33
CA LEU A 106 -2.00 9.35 19.10
C LEU A 106 -2.45 10.17 17.90
N VAL A 107 -2.11 11.45 17.94
CA VAL A 107 -2.12 12.38 16.78
C VAL A 107 -0.72 12.91 16.59
N ILE A 108 -0.16 12.76 15.39
CA ILE A 108 1.18 13.22 15.05
C ILE A 108 1.01 14.43 14.13
N ALA A 109 0.91 15.62 14.73
CA ALA A 109 0.66 16.84 14.00
C ALA A 109 1.97 17.47 13.53
N LYS A 110 2.00 17.96 12.30
CA LYS A 110 3.14 18.76 11.84
C LYS A 110 3.28 20.03 12.70
N SER A 111 4.49 20.34 13.17
CA SER A 111 4.69 21.47 14.09
C SER A 111 4.38 22.84 13.46
N LYS A 112 4.48 22.95 12.13
CA LYS A 112 4.07 24.11 11.35
C LYS A 112 2.74 23.84 10.69
N HIS A 113 1.78 24.75 10.81
CA HIS A 113 0.50 24.67 10.12
C HIS A 113 0.71 24.55 8.60
N THR A 114 0.19 23.48 8.03
CA THR A 114 0.21 23.18 6.60
C THR A 114 -0.93 22.25 6.29
N ASP A 115 -1.58 22.41 5.16
CA ASP A 115 -2.70 21.58 4.75
C ASP A 115 -2.38 20.10 4.72
N GLN A 116 -3.40 19.28 4.92
CA GLN A 116 -3.33 17.83 4.87
C GLN A 116 -2.95 17.40 3.45
N SER A 117 -1.85 16.68 3.31
CA SER A 117 -1.38 16.07 2.07
C SER A 117 -0.32 15.04 2.36
N ILE A 118 -0.34 13.92 1.63
CA ILE A 118 0.65 12.84 1.79
C ILE A 118 1.92 13.08 0.98
N TRP A 119 1.88 13.94 -0.03
CA TRP A 119 3.03 14.23 -0.89
C TRP A 119 4.28 14.61 -0.08
N HIS A 120 5.37 13.88 -0.33
CA HIS A 120 6.66 14.04 0.36
C HIS A 120 6.66 13.75 1.87
N ARG A 121 5.59 13.11 2.42
CA ARG A 121 5.43 12.84 3.86
C ARG A 121 5.24 11.37 4.21
N TYR A 122 4.91 10.54 3.23
CA TYR A 122 4.73 9.10 3.45
C TYR A 122 5.96 8.45 4.10
N ILE A 123 7.17 8.84 3.67
CA ILE A 123 8.41 8.32 4.25
C ILE A 123 8.56 8.68 5.74
N ASP A 124 8.06 9.84 6.18
CA ASP A 124 8.06 10.22 7.59
C ASP A 124 7.13 9.32 8.42
N MET A 125 6.00 8.88 7.83
CA MET A 125 5.10 7.91 8.45
C MET A 125 5.75 6.52 8.60
N LEU A 126 6.54 6.09 7.61
CA LEU A 126 7.32 4.85 7.70
C LEU A 126 8.42 4.94 8.77
N ASP A 127 9.13 6.06 8.85
CA ASP A 127 10.14 6.27 9.88
C ASP A 127 9.52 6.25 11.29
N LEU A 128 8.33 6.84 11.48
CA LEU A 128 7.53 6.70 12.71
C LEU A 128 7.20 5.24 13.03
N ALA A 129 6.72 4.47 12.04
CA ALA A 129 6.37 3.07 12.23
C ALA A 129 7.57 2.19 12.62
N LYS A 130 8.77 2.55 12.17
CA LYS A 130 10.01 1.85 12.53
C LYS A 130 10.52 2.26 13.91
N GLU A 131 10.48 3.57 14.24
CA GLU A 131 10.93 4.11 15.53
C GLU A 131 10.03 3.63 16.67
N TYR A 132 8.72 3.62 16.45
CA TYR A 132 7.71 3.18 17.42
C TYR A 132 7.08 1.87 16.93
N SER A 133 7.88 0.82 16.87
CA SER A 133 7.54 -0.46 16.22
C SER A 133 6.40 -1.25 16.88
N ASP A 134 5.96 -0.86 18.07
CA ASP A 134 4.76 -1.39 18.72
C ASP A 134 3.48 -0.70 18.28
N CYS A 135 3.61 0.37 17.48
CA CYS A 135 2.51 1.13 16.92
C CYS A 135 2.38 0.92 15.41
N ALA A 136 1.18 1.12 14.94
CA ALA A 136 0.87 1.34 13.55
C ALA A 136 0.38 2.78 13.35
N PHE A 137 0.70 3.35 12.20
CA PHE A 137 0.37 4.73 11.88
C PHE A 137 -0.57 4.80 10.68
N PHE A 138 -1.48 5.74 10.70
CA PHE A 138 -2.44 5.91 9.62
C PHE A 138 -2.65 7.36 9.23
N TYR A 139 -3.13 7.52 8.01
CA TYR A 139 -3.39 8.80 7.37
C TYR A 139 -4.80 8.82 6.78
N ASN A 140 -5.51 9.90 7.06
CA ASN A 140 -6.75 10.25 6.40
C ASN A 140 -6.48 11.40 5.43
N GLY A 141 -6.72 11.18 4.14
CA GLY A 141 -6.70 12.26 3.16
C GLY A 141 -7.74 13.34 3.45
N PRO A 142 -7.60 14.55 2.89
CA PRO A 142 -8.47 15.70 3.20
C PRO A 142 -9.95 15.41 3.11
N LYS A 143 -10.37 14.60 2.14
CA LYS A 143 -11.76 14.14 1.94
C LYS A 143 -11.92 12.62 2.10
N SER A 144 -11.12 12.02 2.98
CA SER A 144 -11.13 10.60 3.28
C SER A 144 -11.15 10.36 4.80
N GLY A 145 -11.97 11.13 5.53
CA GLY A 145 -12.14 10.99 6.98
C GLY A 145 -11.25 11.89 7.84
N ALA A 146 -10.45 12.82 7.26
CA ALA A 146 -9.71 13.79 8.05
C ALA A 146 -10.63 14.80 8.75
N SER A 147 -10.53 14.92 10.08
CA SER A 147 -11.26 15.91 10.87
C SER A 147 -10.58 17.30 10.90
N ALA A 148 -9.31 17.37 10.51
CA ALA A 148 -8.53 18.59 10.37
C ALA A 148 -7.80 18.63 9.02
N PRO A 149 -8.53 18.78 7.88
CA PRO A 149 -7.91 18.82 6.56
C PRO A 149 -7.03 20.03 6.31
N ASP A 150 -7.15 21.05 7.16
CA ASP A 150 -6.35 22.28 7.19
C ASP A 150 -5.01 22.15 7.95
N HIS A 151 -4.73 21.00 8.59
CA HIS A 151 -3.47 20.79 9.30
C HIS A 151 -2.96 19.36 9.16
N HIS A 152 -1.78 19.22 8.52
CA HIS A 152 -1.21 17.91 8.29
C HIS A 152 -0.94 17.14 9.58
N HIS A 153 -1.48 15.94 9.64
CA HIS A 153 -1.27 15.03 10.76
C HIS A 153 -1.39 13.57 10.31
N PHE A 154 -0.67 12.72 11.01
CA PHE A 154 -0.91 11.27 11.06
C PHE A 154 -1.60 10.91 12.38
N GLN A 155 -2.07 9.70 12.49
CA GLN A 155 -2.53 9.13 13.74
C GLN A 155 -1.76 7.85 14.03
N GLY A 156 -1.66 7.46 15.30
CA GLY A 156 -0.95 6.26 15.74
C GLY A 156 -1.77 5.48 16.75
N VAL A 157 -1.69 4.15 16.67
CA VAL A 157 -2.40 3.21 17.56
C VAL A 157 -1.51 1.98 17.79
N PRO A 158 -1.74 1.18 18.83
CA PRO A 158 -1.04 -0.10 18.98
C PRO A 158 -1.28 -1.00 17.76
N LYS A 159 -0.26 -1.76 17.36
CA LYS A 159 -0.39 -2.78 16.31
C LYS A 159 -1.42 -3.84 16.70
N GLY A 160 -2.03 -4.48 15.69
CA GLY A 160 -3.00 -5.55 15.86
C GLY A 160 -4.41 -5.08 16.22
N MET A 161 -4.64 -3.76 16.29
CA MET A 161 -5.98 -3.22 16.57
C MET A 161 -6.93 -3.33 15.38
N MET A 162 -6.40 -3.24 14.16
CA MET A 162 -7.17 -3.24 12.91
C MET A 162 -7.34 -4.65 12.35
N PRO A 163 -8.57 -5.13 12.08
CA PRO A 163 -8.80 -6.42 11.44
C PRO A 163 -8.03 -6.63 10.15
N LEU A 164 -7.99 -5.61 9.29
CA LEU A 164 -7.28 -5.68 8.01
C LEU A 164 -5.77 -5.88 8.18
N GLU A 165 -5.14 -5.31 9.22
CA GLU A 165 -3.73 -5.55 9.55
C GLU A 165 -3.45 -7.04 9.80
N ASN A 166 -4.30 -7.67 10.62
CA ASN A 166 -4.14 -9.07 11.00
C ASN A 166 -4.35 -10.00 9.79
N ASP A 167 -5.36 -9.70 8.98
CA ASP A 167 -5.68 -10.46 7.77
C ASP A 167 -4.55 -10.38 6.73
N ILE A 168 -4.01 -9.19 6.49
CA ILE A 168 -2.88 -8.98 5.57
C ILE A 168 -1.60 -9.64 6.09
N ASN A 169 -1.31 -9.54 7.39
CA ASN A 169 -0.15 -10.22 7.96
C ASN A 169 -0.24 -11.73 7.73
N HIS A 170 -1.39 -12.32 7.96
CA HIS A 170 -1.64 -13.74 7.72
C HIS A 170 -1.40 -14.14 6.26
N TYR A 171 -2.00 -13.44 5.30
CA TYR A 171 -1.86 -13.79 3.88
C TYR A 171 -0.49 -13.50 3.29
N LEU A 172 0.22 -12.48 3.77
CA LEU A 172 1.62 -12.25 3.38
C LEU A 172 2.53 -13.36 3.89
N GLU A 173 2.29 -13.88 5.10
CA GLU A 173 3.05 -15.00 5.64
C GLU A 173 2.81 -16.29 4.84
N LEU A 174 1.56 -16.59 4.46
CA LEU A 174 1.24 -17.72 3.57
C LEU A 174 1.93 -17.59 2.21
N LEU A 175 1.95 -16.39 1.61
CA LEU A 175 2.68 -16.15 0.35
C LEU A 175 4.18 -16.44 0.47
N LEU A 176 4.81 -16.03 1.57
CA LEU A 176 6.24 -16.25 1.82
C LEU A 176 6.57 -17.74 2.06
N GLN A 177 5.60 -18.54 2.49
CA GLN A 177 5.73 -19.99 2.71
C GLN A 177 5.36 -20.82 1.46
N ASN A 178 5.02 -20.17 0.34
CA ASN A 178 4.49 -20.78 -0.88
C ASN A 178 3.17 -21.59 -0.66
N GLU A 179 2.43 -21.26 0.39
CA GLU A 179 1.11 -21.81 0.70
C GLU A 179 0.02 -20.90 0.12
N SER A 180 -0.14 -20.90 -1.21
CA SER A 180 -0.89 -19.84 -1.91
C SER A 180 -2.22 -20.26 -2.53
N GLN A 181 -2.77 -21.43 -2.24
CA GLN A 181 -4.14 -21.74 -2.70
C GLN A 181 -5.13 -20.77 -2.06
N ASP A 182 -5.91 -20.05 -2.89
CA ASP A 182 -6.93 -19.08 -2.49
C ASP A 182 -6.44 -17.82 -1.73
N ASN A 183 -5.19 -17.39 -1.97
CA ASN A 183 -4.69 -16.16 -1.36
C ASN A 183 -5.31 -14.92 -2.02
N PRO A 184 -5.97 -14.01 -1.24
CA PRO A 184 -6.61 -12.81 -1.79
C PRO A 184 -5.62 -11.71 -2.20
N LEU A 185 -4.32 -11.89 -1.97
CA LEU A 185 -3.26 -10.99 -2.41
C LEU A 185 -2.75 -11.42 -3.78
N SER A 186 -3.09 -10.67 -4.82
CA SER A 186 -2.50 -10.84 -6.15
C SER A 186 -1.34 -9.88 -6.35
N TYR A 187 -0.18 -10.40 -6.71
CA TYR A 187 1.00 -9.62 -7.03
C TYR A 187 0.76 -8.73 -8.26
N LEU A 188 1.23 -7.48 -8.19
CA LEU A 188 1.13 -6.52 -9.28
C LEU A 188 2.50 -6.13 -9.85
N VAL A 189 3.31 -5.48 -9.03
CA VAL A 189 4.61 -4.93 -9.46
C VAL A 189 5.59 -4.88 -8.29
N SER A 190 6.88 -4.79 -8.59
CA SER A 190 7.91 -4.52 -7.60
C SER A 190 8.86 -3.40 -8.05
N ASN A 191 9.65 -2.91 -7.10
CA ASN A 191 10.72 -1.96 -7.32
C ASN A 191 11.78 -2.16 -6.24
N GLN A 192 12.91 -2.74 -6.58
CA GLN A 192 13.93 -3.18 -5.64
C GLN A 192 13.33 -4.18 -4.62
N ASP A 193 13.44 -3.88 -3.32
CA ASP A 193 12.89 -4.66 -2.21
C ASP A 193 11.41 -4.39 -1.92
N ALA A 194 10.78 -3.46 -2.65
CA ALA A 194 9.38 -3.12 -2.48
C ALA A 194 8.49 -3.94 -3.42
N HIS A 195 7.42 -4.52 -2.89
CA HIS A 195 6.45 -5.32 -3.61
C HIS A 195 5.05 -4.78 -3.38
N LEU A 196 4.23 -4.72 -4.43
CA LEU A 196 2.86 -4.24 -4.39
C LEU A 196 1.91 -5.35 -4.81
N TYR A 197 0.84 -5.47 -4.04
CA TYR A 197 -0.21 -6.46 -4.23
C TYR A 197 -1.57 -5.77 -4.28
N HIS A 198 -2.52 -6.34 -5.00
CA HIS A 198 -3.94 -6.03 -4.91
C HIS A 198 -4.60 -7.00 -3.91
N TYR A 199 -5.39 -6.45 -2.97
CA TYR A 199 -6.11 -7.24 -1.98
C TYR A 199 -7.60 -7.30 -2.32
N GLN A 200 -8.14 -8.52 -2.49
CA GLN A 200 -9.45 -8.79 -3.12
C GLN A 200 -10.55 -9.22 -2.13
N LYS A 201 -10.28 -9.18 -0.83
CA LYS A 201 -11.18 -9.81 0.16
C LYS A 201 -12.14 -8.86 0.87
N PHE A 202 -11.95 -7.55 0.78
CA PHE A 202 -12.71 -6.55 1.55
C PHE A 202 -13.57 -5.66 0.67
N THR A 203 -12.96 -4.74 -0.04
CA THR A 203 -13.59 -3.79 -0.98
C THR A 203 -12.67 -3.51 -2.14
N THR A 204 -13.15 -2.78 -3.14
CA THR A 204 -12.33 -2.33 -4.27
C THR A 204 -11.30 -1.28 -3.86
N GLY A 205 -10.23 -1.14 -4.64
CA GLY A 205 -9.22 -0.11 -4.45
C GLY A 205 -8.28 -0.33 -3.27
N VAL A 206 -8.12 -1.58 -2.78
CA VAL A 206 -7.23 -1.90 -1.67
C VAL A 206 -5.92 -2.49 -2.19
N PHE A 207 -4.82 -1.82 -1.91
CA PHE A 207 -3.47 -2.24 -2.28
C PHE A 207 -2.61 -2.44 -1.05
N VAL A 208 -1.71 -3.43 -1.13
CA VAL A 208 -0.79 -3.78 -0.04
C VAL A 208 0.63 -3.66 -0.55
N LEU A 209 1.42 -2.83 0.12
CA LEU A 209 2.84 -2.65 -0.16
C LEU A 209 3.65 -3.24 0.99
N ARG A 210 4.67 -4.03 0.67
CA ARG A 210 5.71 -4.45 1.62
C ARG A 210 7.08 -4.05 1.12
N SER A 211 8.02 -3.72 2.02
CA SER A 211 9.39 -3.35 1.66
C SER A 211 10.31 -3.37 2.88
N GLU A 212 11.56 -3.75 2.70
CA GLU A 212 12.58 -3.71 3.76
C GLU A 212 13.10 -2.29 3.98
N THR A 213 13.00 -1.41 2.97
CA THR A 213 13.50 -0.04 3.03
C THR A 213 12.40 1.00 2.82
N SER A 214 12.42 2.06 3.63
CA SER A 214 11.48 3.17 3.47
C SER A 214 11.63 3.91 2.14
N LYS A 215 12.83 3.89 1.53
CA LYS A 215 13.10 4.53 0.25
C LYS A 215 12.41 3.81 -0.91
N SER A 216 12.55 2.48 -0.99
CA SER A 216 11.89 1.66 -2.02
C SER A 216 10.38 1.68 -1.84
N ALA A 217 9.89 1.57 -0.58
CA ALA A 217 8.48 1.71 -0.25
C ALA A 217 7.91 3.05 -0.76
N ALA A 218 8.59 4.16 -0.47
CA ALA A 218 8.13 5.49 -0.89
C ALA A 218 8.12 5.65 -2.41
N LYS A 219 9.12 5.12 -3.12
CA LYS A 219 9.18 5.16 -4.59
C LYS A 219 8.00 4.42 -5.20
N LEU A 220 7.71 3.21 -4.71
CA LEU A 220 6.61 2.40 -5.22
C LEU A 220 5.23 2.96 -4.83
N PHE A 221 5.11 3.50 -3.62
CA PHE A 221 3.90 4.19 -3.17
C PHE A 221 3.55 5.39 -4.04
N TYR A 222 4.50 6.29 -4.32
CA TYR A 222 4.22 7.45 -5.17
C TYR A 222 3.92 7.06 -6.60
N ARG A 223 4.55 6.02 -7.13
CA ARG A 223 4.18 5.46 -8.44
C ARG A 223 2.72 4.97 -8.45
N LEU A 224 2.28 4.26 -7.41
CA LEU A 224 0.88 3.85 -7.26
C LEU A 224 -0.04 5.08 -7.18
N LEU A 225 0.34 6.10 -6.43
CA LEU A 225 -0.44 7.32 -6.25
C LEU A 225 -0.62 8.09 -7.57
N ASP A 226 0.45 8.16 -8.40
CA ASP A 226 0.44 8.78 -9.72
C ASP A 226 -0.48 8.05 -10.72
N CYS A 227 -0.83 6.78 -10.47
CA CYS A 227 -1.76 6.03 -11.30
C CYS A 227 -3.23 6.34 -11.02
N ALA A 228 -3.56 6.97 -9.89
CA ALA A 228 -4.91 7.33 -9.51
C ALA A 228 -5.28 8.75 -9.96
N ASP A 229 -6.56 8.97 -10.27
CA ASP A 229 -7.04 10.29 -10.64
C ASP A 229 -7.18 11.18 -9.40
N ILE A 230 -6.79 12.45 -9.54
CA ILE A 230 -6.96 13.46 -8.49
C ILE A 230 -8.25 14.23 -8.80
N PRO A 231 -9.24 14.23 -7.89
CA PRO A 231 -10.46 15.00 -8.11
C PRO A 231 -10.17 16.51 -8.22
N GLU A 232 -10.98 17.21 -8.99
CA GLU A 232 -10.82 18.65 -9.20
C GLU A 232 -10.79 19.43 -7.87
N GLY A 233 -9.78 20.25 -7.71
CA GLY A 233 -9.58 21.09 -6.51
C GLY A 233 -9.03 20.35 -5.29
N GLU A 234 -8.71 19.05 -5.40
CA GLU A 234 -8.05 18.30 -4.32
C GLU A 234 -6.52 18.26 -4.53
N PRO A 235 -5.71 18.20 -3.45
CA PRO A 235 -4.26 18.17 -3.55
C PRO A 235 -3.70 16.79 -3.90
N GLU A 236 -4.51 15.73 -3.80
CA GLU A 236 -4.12 14.34 -3.95
C GLU A 236 -5.33 13.44 -4.23
N PRO A 237 -5.14 12.21 -4.71
CA PRO A 237 -6.23 11.23 -4.76
C PRO A 237 -6.87 11.03 -3.38
N LEU A 238 -8.16 10.69 -3.35
CA LEU A 238 -8.82 10.37 -2.08
C LEU A 238 -8.29 9.03 -1.56
N ILE A 239 -7.59 9.06 -0.41
CA ILE A 239 -6.94 7.86 0.14
C ILE A 239 -7.03 7.77 1.66
N ASN A 240 -6.96 6.52 2.13
CA ASN A 240 -6.56 6.18 3.49
C ASN A 240 -5.31 5.31 3.45
N LEU A 241 -4.38 5.53 4.37
CA LEU A 241 -3.16 4.75 4.52
C LEU A 241 -3.05 4.20 5.92
N TYR A 242 -2.54 2.98 6.04
CA TYR A 242 -2.24 2.33 7.30
C TYR A 242 -0.90 1.60 7.20
N SER A 243 0.10 1.98 8.01
CA SER A 243 1.46 1.44 7.91
C SER A 243 1.98 0.98 9.26
N TRP A 244 2.73 -0.14 9.26
CA TRP A 244 3.40 -0.68 10.43
C TRP A 244 4.74 -1.32 10.05
N TRP A 245 5.59 -1.49 11.05
CA TRP A 245 6.85 -2.21 10.94
C TRP A 245 6.75 -3.56 11.63
N THR A 246 7.08 -4.64 10.91
CA THR A 246 7.06 -6.01 11.47
C THR A 246 8.02 -6.91 10.68
N ASN A 247 8.63 -7.89 11.34
CA ASN A 247 9.48 -8.90 10.72
C ASN A 247 10.59 -8.33 9.81
N GLY A 248 11.13 -7.15 10.15
CA GLY A 248 12.20 -6.52 9.35
C GLY A 248 11.72 -5.73 8.13
N GLU A 249 10.42 -5.58 7.92
CA GLU A 249 9.84 -4.88 6.77
C GLU A 249 8.74 -3.89 7.15
N PHE A 250 8.55 -2.89 6.31
CA PHE A 250 7.38 -2.03 6.30
C PHE A 250 6.24 -2.73 5.58
N ARG A 251 5.06 -2.66 6.15
CA ARG A 251 3.80 -3.05 5.51
C ARG A 251 2.89 -1.84 5.46
N THR A 252 2.28 -1.58 4.32
CA THR A 252 1.34 -0.46 4.14
C THR A 252 0.13 -0.92 3.37
N VAL A 253 -1.05 -0.57 3.88
CA VAL A 253 -2.32 -0.67 3.15
C VAL A 253 -2.64 0.69 2.58
N VAL A 254 -2.98 0.74 1.32
CA VAL A 254 -3.50 1.91 0.61
C VAL A 254 -4.92 1.60 0.19
N VAL A 255 -5.87 2.43 0.63
CA VAL A 255 -7.27 2.32 0.22
C VAL A 255 -7.63 3.57 -0.58
N PHE A 256 -7.91 3.40 -1.86
CA PHE A 256 -8.43 4.48 -2.69
C PHE A 256 -9.92 4.70 -2.43
N ARG A 257 -10.28 5.96 -2.35
CA ARG A 257 -11.63 6.40 -2.03
C ARG A 257 -12.24 7.17 -3.20
N ARG A 258 -13.56 7.05 -3.35
CA ARG A 258 -14.36 7.83 -4.29
C ARG A 258 -15.01 9.04 -3.62
N SER A 259 -15.43 8.87 -2.37
CA SER A 259 -16.13 9.90 -1.63
C SER A 259 -15.77 9.89 -0.14
N HIS A 260 -16.00 11.04 0.52
CA HIS A 260 -15.81 11.19 1.95
C HIS A 260 -16.86 10.41 2.76
N ARG A 261 -18.12 10.46 2.31
CA ARG A 261 -19.28 9.91 3.00
C ARG A 261 -20.18 9.21 1.99
N SER A 262 -20.93 8.22 2.45
CA SER A 262 -21.98 7.58 1.66
C SER A 262 -23.25 8.42 1.63
N HIS A 263 -24.18 8.06 0.75
CA HIS A 263 -25.49 8.69 0.68
C HIS A 263 -26.27 8.58 1.99
N HIS A 264 -26.07 7.52 2.76
CA HIS A 264 -26.68 7.33 4.08
C HIS A 264 -26.43 8.48 5.05
N TYR A 265 -25.28 9.15 4.95
CA TYR A 265 -24.99 10.32 5.80
C TYR A 265 -25.93 11.50 5.52
N TRP A 266 -26.43 11.60 4.30
CA TRP A 266 -27.29 12.68 3.83
C TRP A 266 -28.78 12.29 3.80
N SER A 267 -29.10 11.02 4.01
CA SER A 267 -30.45 10.50 4.05
C SER A 267 -31.19 10.97 5.30
N GLU A 268 -32.50 10.91 5.26
CA GLU A 268 -33.37 11.21 6.40
C GLU A 268 -34.07 9.94 6.89
N GLY A 269 -34.53 9.96 8.15
CA GLY A 269 -35.29 8.85 8.72
C GLY A 269 -34.47 7.61 9.02
N PRO A 270 -35.01 6.41 8.75
CA PRO A 270 -34.35 5.14 9.10
C PRO A 270 -33.07 4.84 8.30
N ASP A 271 -32.92 5.47 7.15
CA ASP A 271 -31.76 5.26 6.28
C ASP A 271 -30.56 6.19 6.61
N HIS A 272 -30.74 7.08 7.60
CA HIS A 272 -29.68 7.97 8.05
C HIS A 272 -28.63 7.24 8.86
N LEU A 273 -27.34 7.52 8.55
CA LEU A 273 -26.20 6.97 9.27
C LEU A 273 -25.15 8.06 9.56
N THR A 274 -24.97 8.36 10.85
CA THR A 274 -23.97 9.34 11.32
C THR A 274 -22.56 8.73 11.28
N MET A 275 -22.09 8.33 10.11
CA MET A 275 -20.74 7.81 9.91
C MET A 275 -20.03 8.61 8.83
N SER A 276 -18.77 8.95 9.13
CA SER A 276 -17.82 9.54 8.15
C SER A 276 -16.61 8.62 8.06
N PRO A 277 -16.63 7.59 7.20
CA PRO A 277 -15.60 6.56 7.19
C PRO A 277 -14.21 7.14 6.99
N GLY A 278 -13.33 6.88 7.94
CA GLY A 278 -11.90 7.17 7.88
C GLY A 278 -11.08 5.90 7.81
N CYS A 279 -9.77 6.02 8.04
CA CYS A 279 -8.84 4.89 7.92
C CYS A 279 -9.17 3.75 8.90
N ALA A 280 -9.65 4.03 10.11
CA ALA A 280 -10.06 2.99 11.06
C ALA A 280 -11.20 2.14 10.49
N ASP A 281 -12.23 2.79 9.92
CA ASP A 281 -13.36 2.12 9.31
C ASP A 281 -12.92 1.32 8.08
N MET A 282 -12.09 1.92 7.22
CA MET A 282 -11.54 1.26 6.03
C MET A 282 -10.48 0.20 6.36
N ALA A 283 -10.07 0.07 7.62
CA ALA A 283 -9.23 -1.01 8.14
C ALA A 283 -10.02 -2.03 8.98
N GLY A 284 -11.36 -1.92 8.99
CA GLY A 284 -12.27 -2.88 9.58
C GLY A 284 -12.71 -2.59 11.02
N VAL A 285 -12.54 -1.34 11.53
CA VAL A 285 -13.11 -0.91 12.82
C VAL A 285 -14.06 0.25 12.58
N PHE A 286 -15.33 -0.05 12.46
CA PHE A 286 -16.40 0.92 12.20
C PHE A 286 -16.86 1.59 13.49
N ILE A 287 -16.85 2.93 13.51
CA ILE A 287 -17.17 3.71 14.69
C ILE A 287 -18.55 4.35 14.55
N VAL A 288 -19.47 3.96 15.40
CA VAL A 288 -20.86 4.45 15.42
C VAL A 288 -21.10 5.22 16.70
N PRO A 289 -21.45 6.53 16.62
CA PRO A 289 -21.70 7.34 17.80
C PRO A 289 -23.15 7.30 18.29
N VAL A 290 -24.07 6.78 17.50
CA VAL A 290 -25.52 6.76 17.78
C VAL A 290 -25.98 5.34 18.10
N GLU A 291 -26.56 5.12 19.26
CA GLU A 291 -26.96 3.78 19.73
C GLU A 291 -27.99 3.12 18.80
N LYS A 292 -29.01 3.83 18.36
CA LYS A 292 -30.03 3.31 17.44
C LYS A 292 -29.43 2.83 16.13
N GLU A 293 -28.44 3.55 15.58
CA GLU A 293 -27.72 3.17 14.38
C GLU A 293 -26.85 1.92 14.63
N TYR A 294 -26.15 1.88 15.78
CA TYR A 294 -25.33 0.72 16.17
C TYR A 294 -26.18 -0.56 16.25
N GLU A 295 -27.38 -0.52 16.82
CA GLU A 295 -28.28 -1.68 16.94
C GLU A 295 -28.85 -2.11 15.57
N ALA A 296 -29.10 -1.15 14.67
CA ALA A 296 -29.71 -1.40 13.37
C ALA A 296 -28.73 -1.88 12.30
N LEU A 297 -27.44 -1.54 12.40
CA LEU A 297 -26.47 -1.84 11.37
C LEU A 297 -26.26 -3.35 11.16
N THR A 298 -26.25 -3.76 9.89
CA THR A 298 -25.99 -5.13 9.44
C THR A 298 -24.73 -5.20 8.59
N SER A 299 -24.31 -6.42 8.26
CA SER A 299 -23.19 -6.67 7.33
C SER A 299 -23.46 -6.09 5.94
N GLU A 300 -24.70 -6.19 5.46
CA GLU A 300 -25.12 -5.69 4.15
C GLU A 300 -25.02 -4.17 4.10
N TRP A 301 -25.51 -3.48 5.13
CA TRP A 301 -25.42 -2.02 5.21
C TRP A 301 -23.99 -1.51 5.23
N LEU A 302 -23.12 -2.16 6.03
CA LEU A 302 -21.71 -1.79 6.06
C LEU A 302 -21.03 -2.09 4.72
N SER A 303 -21.39 -3.20 4.05
CA SER A 303 -20.86 -3.54 2.74
C SER A 303 -21.23 -2.50 1.68
N ASP A 304 -22.50 -2.08 1.66
CA ASP A 304 -23.01 -1.06 0.74
C ASP A 304 -22.27 0.28 0.96
N MET A 305 -22.20 0.74 2.21
CA MET A 305 -21.49 1.96 2.57
C MET A 305 -20.01 1.92 2.15
N VAL A 306 -19.31 0.80 2.42
CA VAL A 306 -17.89 0.66 2.11
C VAL A 306 -17.66 0.65 0.60
N GLN A 307 -18.53 -0.05 -0.17
CA GLN A 307 -18.44 -0.07 -1.62
C GLN A 307 -18.69 1.31 -2.21
N GLU A 308 -19.70 2.04 -1.72
CA GLU A 308 -20.02 3.38 -2.22
C GLU A 308 -18.88 4.39 -2.01
N VAL A 309 -18.20 4.32 -0.86
CA VAL A 309 -17.11 5.26 -0.56
C VAL A 309 -15.75 4.83 -1.14
N SER A 310 -15.62 3.61 -1.63
CA SER A 310 -14.43 3.10 -2.32
C SER A 310 -14.46 3.42 -3.81
N VAL A 311 -13.31 3.38 -4.47
CA VAL A 311 -13.27 3.53 -5.94
C VAL A 311 -14.03 2.37 -6.61
N PRO A 312 -14.76 2.61 -7.71
CA PRO A 312 -15.44 1.55 -8.42
C PRO A 312 -14.43 0.59 -9.11
N GLN A 313 -14.91 -0.60 -9.45
CA GLN A 313 -14.11 -1.64 -10.09
C GLN A 313 -13.36 -1.13 -11.33
N GLU A 314 -14.03 -0.36 -12.19
CA GLU A 314 -13.43 0.20 -13.40
C GLU A 314 -12.26 1.15 -13.13
N GLU A 315 -12.34 1.94 -12.05
CA GLU A 315 -11.26 2.83 -11.66
C GLU A 315 -10.08 2.05 -11.06
N GLN A 316 -10.37 1.04 -10.23
CA GLN A 316 -9.36 0.12 -9.75
C GLN A 316 -8.61 -0.56 -10.91
N GLU A 317 -9.32 -1.05 -11.92
CA GLU A 317 -8.73 -1.67 -13.11
C GLU A 317 -7.86 -0.68 -13.89
N ARG A 318 -8.30 0.58 -14.02
CA ARG A 318 -7.47 1.65 -14.64
C ARG A 318 -6.20 1.92 -13.84
N ILE A 319 -6.28 1.95 -12.51
CA ILE A 319 -5.09 2.13 -11.65
C ILE A 319 -4.11 0.97 -11.88
N ILE A 320 -4.59 -0.26 -11.85
CA ILE A 320 -3.78 -1.47 -12.07
C ILE A 320 -3.15 -1.44 -13.46
N ASP A 321 -3.93 -1.13 -14.48
CA ASP A 321 -3.48 -1.06 -15.86
C ASP A 321 -2.39 0.02 -16.07
N ARG A 322 -2.58 1.25 -15.54
CA ARG A 322 -1.55 2.30 -15.56
C ARG A 322 -0.28 1.87 -14.83
N LEU A 323 -0.44 1.25 -13.67
CA LEU A 323 0.68 0.78 -12.86
C LEU A 323 1.50 -0.33 -13.56
N THR A 324 0.83 -1.21 -14.30
CA THR A 324 1.46 -2.35 -14.97
C THR A 324 1.92 -2.04 -16.41
N ARG A 325 1.31 -1.05 -17.09
CA ARG A 325 1.74 -0.61 -18.43
C ARG A 325 3.15 -0.07 -18.48
N ASP A 326 3.63 0.57 -17.43
CA ASP A 326 5.00 1.06 -17.34
C ASP A 326 6.05 -0.03 -17.10
N GLN A 327 5.63 -1.28 -17.00
CA GLN A 327 6.50 -2.43 -17.21
C GLN A 327 6.70 -2.65 -18.73
N GLN A 328 7.19 -1.62 -19.43
CA GLN A 328 7.60 -1.81 -20.81
C GLN A 328 8.68 -2.91 -20.83
N LEU A 329 8.32 -4.01 -21.48
CA LEU A 329 9.28 -5.07 -21.73
C LEU A 329 10.28 -4.53 -22.76
N LEU A 330 11.55 -4.50 -22.37
CA LEU A 330 12.64 -4.22 -23.29
C LEU A 330 13.03 -5.51 -23.98
N ASN A 331 13.12 -5.43 -25.31
CA ASN A 331 13.71 -6.46 -26.14
C ASN A 331 15.19 -6.17 -26.31
N VAL A 332 16.03 -6.84 -25.52
CA VAL A 332 17.49 -6.69 -25.59
C VAL A 332 18.06 -7.81 -26.44
N GLY A 333 18.52 -7.48 -27.64
CA GLY A 333 19.25 -8.45 -28.49
C GLY A 333 20.54 -8.89 -27.79
N VAL A 334 20.69 -10.19 -27.53
CA VAL A 334 21.84 -10.74 -26.79
C VAL A 334 22.87 -11.34 -27.72
N MET A 335 22.43 -12.17 -28.65
CA MET A 335 23.34 -12.78 -29.62
C MET A 335 22.63 -13.14 -30.93
N SER A 336 23.42 -13.25 -31.99
CA SER A 336 22.96 -13.75 -33.29
C SER A 336 23.87 -14.88 -33.76
N ALA A 337 23.30 -16.01 -34.15
CA ALA A 337 24.02 -17.20 -34.60
C ALA A 337 23.20 -18.03 -35.60
N ASP A 338 23.90 -18.93 -36.32
CA ASP A 338 23.21 -19.86 -37.22
C ASP A 338 22.57 -21.02 -36.44
N GLU A 339 23.14 -21.36 -35.28
CA GLU A 339 22.59 -22.28 -34.29
C GLU A 339 22.67 -21.62 -32.91
N LEU A 340 21.60 -21.67 -32.13
CA LEU A 340 21.52 -21.26 -30.74
C LEU A 340 21.46 -22.46 -29.83
N VAL A 341 22.25 -22.47 -28.75
CA VAL A 341 22.17 -23.42 -27.66
C VAL A 341 21.71 -22.67 -26.40
N PHE A 342 20.64 -23.11 -25.80
CA PHE A 342 20.04 -22.47 -24.62
C PHE A 342 19.42 -23.47 -23.65
N GLU A 343 19.24 -23.04 -22.40
CA GLU A 343 18.55 -23.82 -21.36
C GLU A 343 17.45 -22.95 -20.75
N ILE A 344 16.30 -23.54 -20.47
CA ILE A 344 15.22 -22.92 -19.68
C ILE A 344 15.30 -23.52 -18.28
N LEU A 345 15.67 -22.70 -17.30
CA LEU A 345 16.00 -23.19 -15.97
C LEU A 345 14.78 -23.72 -15.19
N ALA A 346 13.59 -23.21 -15.51
CA ALA A 346 12.35 -23.59 -14.81
C ALA A 346 11.94 -25.07 -15.05
N ASP A 347 12.33 -25.68 -16.18
CA ASP A 347 11.89 -27.04 -16.53
C ASP A 347 12.98 -28.10 -16.31
N GLY A 348 14.21 -27.70 -16.04
CA GLY A 348 15.33 -28.61 -15.74
C GLY A 348 15.72 -29.59 -16.89
N ALA A 349 15.25 -29.35 -18.11
CA ALA A 349 15.46 -30.28 -19.24
C ALA A 349 16.85 -30.20 -19.87
N GLY A 350 17.71 -29.28 -19.41
CA GLY A 350 19.08 -29.10 -19.89
C GLY A 350 19.16 -28.36 -21.24
N PRO A 351 20.36 -28.40 -21.89
CA PRO A 351 20.61 -27.65 -23.12
C PRO A 351 19.76 -28.09 -24.30
N ARG A 352 19.19 -27.11 -24.99
CA ARG A 352 18.37 -27.24 -26.21
C ARG A 352 19.03 -26.55 -27.37
N LYS A 353 18.67 -26.96 -28.59
CA LYS A 353 19.23 -26.36 -29.81
C LYS A 353 18.11 -25.88 -30.73
N ALA A 354 18.34 -24.72 -31.30
CA ALA A 354 17.53 -24.19 -32.41
C ALA A 354 18.47 -23.81 -33.57
N LYS A 355 18.01 -23.98 -34.81
CA LYS A 355 18.75 -23.58 -36.03
C LYS A 355 17.84 -22.99 -37.07
N VAL A 356 18.40 -22.24 -38.03
CA VAL A 356 17.60 -21.74 -39.15
C VAL A 356 17.40 -22.84 -40.18
N ARG A 357 16.16 -22.99 -40.63
CA ARG A 357 15.77 -23.84 -41.75
C ARG A 357 14.64 -23.20 -42.54
N GLU A 358 14.82 -23.02 -43.83
CA GLU A 358 13.80 -22.45 -44.73
C GLU A 358 13.27 -21.07 -44.26
N GLY A 359 14.18 -20.24 -43.68
CA GLY A 359 13.81 -18.93 -43.15
C GLY A 359 13.04 -18.95 -41.84
N LYS A 360 12.85 -20.12 -41.23
CA LYS A 360 12.16 -20.34 -39.94
C LYS A 360 13.10 -20.93 -38.91
N ILE A 361 12.64 -21.03 -37.67
CA ILE A 361 13.32 -21.65 -36.55
C ILE A 361 12.95 -23.14 -36.53
N GLU A 362 13.93 -24.01 -36.76
CA GLU A 362 13.79 -25.45 -36.52
C GLU A 362 14.14 -25.72 -35.04
N TYR A 363 13.15 -26.19 -34.30
CA TYR A 363 13.27 -26.53 -32.89
C TYR A 363 12.38 -27.73 -32.55
N ASP A 364 12.91 -28.71 -31.83
CA ASP A 364 12.21 -29.94 -31.44
C ASP A 364 11.45 -30.65 -32.59
N GLY A 365 12.07 -30.67 -33.76
CA GLY A 365 11.53 -31.33 -34.96
C GLY A 365 10.43 -30.56 -35.70
N ALA A 366 10.08 -29.34 -35.29
CA ALA A 366 9.10 -28.48 -35.92
C ALA A 366 9.69 -27.16 -36.36
N LEU A 367 8.95 -26.42 -37.26
CA LEU A 367 9.33 -25.11 -37.76
C LEU A 367 8.44 -24.03 -37.15
N TYR A 368 9.06 -22.98 -36.62
CA TYR A 368 8.40 -21.86 -35.96
C TYR A 368 8.83 -20.54 -36.60
N ASP A 369 7.93 -19.56 -36.59
CA ASP A 369 8.25 -18.18 -36.97
C ASP A 369 8.92 -17.45 -35.79
N GLU A 370 8.57 -17.80 -34.57
CA GLU A 370 9.08 -17.26 -33.32
C GLU A 370 9.04 -18.33 -32.22
N LEU A 371 10.02 -18.35 -31.30
CA LEU A 371 9.95 -19.09 -30.05
C LEU A 371 9.89 -18.08 -28.91
N TYR A 372 9.04 -18.35 -27.92
CA TYR A 372 8.93 -17.54 -26.71
C TYR A 372 8.84 -18.43 -25.48
N PHE A 373 9.79 -18.28 -24.57
CA PHE A 373 9.85 -19.00 -23.31
C PHE A 373 9.64 -18.01 -22.17
N GLU A 374 8.50 -18.10 -21.51
CA GLU A 374 8.12 -17.22 -20.43
C GLU A 374 9.05 -17.36 -19.21
N ALA A 375 9.28 -16.27 -18.49
CA ALA A 375 9.90 -16.30 -17.18
C ALA A 375 8.82 -16.29 -16.08
N PRO A 376 9.05 -17.00 -14.97
CA PRO A 376 8.11 -16.97 -13.84
C PRO A 376 7.83 -15.58 -13.28
N ASN A 377 8.79 -14.62 -13.46
CA ASN A 377 8.68 -13.23 -13.03
C ASN A 377 9.59 -12.33 -13.89
N PRO A 378 9.16 -11.90 -15.09
CA PRO A 378 10.00 -11.15 -16.02
C PRO A 378 10.32 -9.71 -15.57
N SER A 379 9.72 -9.22 -14.53
CA SER A 379 9.71 -7.80 -14.16
C SER A 379 10.44 -7.45 -12.86
N THR A 380 11.08 -8.40 -12.16
CA THR A 380 11.77 -8.09 -10.90
C THR A 380 13.26 -7.87 -11.12
N MET A 381 13.79 -6.78 -10.59
CA MET A 381 15.23 -6.41 -10.67
C MET A 381 16.18 -7.46 -10.02
N PHE A 382 15.65 -8.38 -9.22
CA PHE A 382 16.34 -9.50 -8.59
C PHE A 382 15.73 -10.84 -9.02
N ALA A 383 15.15 -10.90 -10.23
CA ALA A 383 14.65 -12.15 -10.75
C ALA A 383 15.81 -13.16 -10.80
N GLU A 384 15.59 -14.32 -10.23
CA GLU A 384 16.47 -15.48 -10.44
C GLU A 384 16.65 -15.68 -11.95
N PRO A 385 17.86 -16.07 -12.41
CA PRO A 385 18.05 -16.40 -13.81
C PRO A 385 17.01 -17.42 -14.27
N SER A 386 16.36 -17.13 -15.39
CA SER A 386 15.30 -17.98 -15.98
C SER A 386 15.79 -18.80 -17.16
N PHE A 387 16.87 -18.37 -17.83
CA PHE A 387 17.48 -19.10 -18.92
C PHE A 387 18.99 -18.87 -19.02
N VAL A 388 19.66 -19.76 -19.75
CA VAL A 388 21.09 -19.68 -20.08
C VAL A 388 21.24 -19.65 -21.58
N LEU A 389 22.07 -18.75 -22.11
CA LEU A 389 22.58 -18.81 -23.48
C LEU A 389 24.01 -19.31 -23.47
N HIS A 390 24.33 -20.30 -24.31
CA HIS A 390 25.64 -20.86 -24.45
C HIS A 390 26.45 -20.14 -25.52
N GLY A 391 27.71 -19.89 -25.26
CA GLY A 391 28.63 -19.32 -26.22
C GLY A 391 28.41 -17.87 -26.59
N VAL A 392 27.85 -17.07 -25.66
CA VAL A 392 27.68 -15.62 -25.82
C VAL A 392 29.04 -14.95 -25.90
N THR A 393 29.28 -14.16 -26.95
CA THR A 393 30.53 -13.41 -27.11
C THR A 393 30.53 -12.18 -26.22
N ILE A 394 31.53 -12.09 -25.34
CA ILE A 394 31.72 -10.96 -24.43
C ILE A 394 32.94 -10.17 -24.89
N GLY A 395 32.85 -8.83 -24.80
CA GLY A 395 33.96 -7.95 -25.19
C GLY A 395 34.20 -7.90 -26.68
N VAL A 396 33.15 -7.88 -27.49
CA VAL A 396 33.19 -7.81 -28.95
C VAL A 396 34.13 -6.70 -29.42
N GLY A 397 35.20 -7.09 -30.18
CA GLY A 397 36.19 -6.16 -30.69
C GLY A 397 37.27 -5.71 -29.69
N PHE A 398 37.29 -6.23 -28.47
CA PHE A 398 38.32 -5.99 -27.47
C PHE A 398 39.35 -7.15 -27.43
N HIS A 399 40.56 -6.87 -26.97
CA HIS A 399 41.63 -7.88 -26.86
C HIS A 399 41.32 -9.01 -25.85
N TRP A 400 40.29 -8.89 -25.04
CA TRP A 400 39.81 -9.88 -24.08
C TRP A 400 38.51 -10.55 -24.54
N GLU A 401 38.16 -10.45 -25.83
CA GLU A 401 36.99 -11.12 -26.40
C GLU A 401 37.02 -12.62 -26.12
N ARG A 402 35.93 -13.16 -25.58
CA ARG A 402 35.79 -14.58 -25.27
C ARG A 402 34.34 -15.03 -25.37
N LYS A 403 34.13 -16.33 -25.45
CA LYS A 403 32.78 -16.92 -25.40
C LYS A 403 32.50 -17.53 -24.03
N GLU A 404 31.36 -17.21 -23.46
CA GLU A 404 30.92 -17.72 -22.17
C GLU A 404 29.45 -18.14 -22.19
N ASN A 405 29.07 -19.03 -21.25
CA ASN A 405 27.67 -19.30 -20.99
C ASN A 405 27.16 -18.25 -20.02
N GLN A 406 26.12 -17.50 -20.43
CA GLN A 406 25.58 -16.39 -19.69
C GLN A 406 24.17 -16.72 -19.21
N LYS A 407 23.91 -16.42 -17.93
CA LYS A 407 22.57 -16.54 -17.31
C LYS A 407 21.83 -15.22 -17.39
N PHE A 408 20.56 -15.29 -17.78
CA PHE A 408 19.70 -14.12 -17.94
C PHE A 408 18.42 -14.27 -17.12
N ALA A 409 17.98 -13.18 -16.48
CA ALA A 409 16.63 -13.03 -15.96
C ALA A 409 15.73 -12.55 -17.11
N GLY A 410 14.40 -12.81 -17.01
CA GLY A 410 13.42 -12.42 -18.03
C GLY A 410 13.06 -13.55 -18.99
N ALA A 411 12.24 -13.27 -20.00
CA ALA A 411 11.83 -14.25 -20.99
C ALA A 411 12.84 -14.34 -22.14
N LEU A 412 13.00 -15.53 -22.71
CA LEU A 412 13.78 -15.74 -23.91
C LEU A 412 12.84 -15.74 -25.14
N LYS A 413 13.10 -14.80 -26.05
CA LYS A 413 12.48 -14.76 -27.39
C LYS A 413 13.53 -15.07 -28.44
N VAL A 414 13.21 -15.93 -29.39
CA VAL A 414 14.08 -16.24 -30.53
C VAL A 414 13.32 -15.93 -31.82
N VAL A 415 13.98 -15.18 -32.70
CA VAL A 415 13.44 -14.83 -34.04
C VAL A 415 14.47 -15.07 -35.10
N VAL A 416 14.07 -15.07 -36.38
CA VAL A 416 14.98 -15.10 -37.53
C VAL A 416 15.10 -13.70 -38.10
N GLU A 417 16.32 -13.16 -38.14
CA GLU A 417 16.65 -11.91 -38.80
C GLU A 417 17.84 -12.14 -39.75
N LYS A 418 17.74 -11.67 -41.00
CA LYS A 418 18.78 -11.80 -42.01
C LYS A 418 19.32 -13.23 -42.13
N ASN A 419 18.42 -14.22 -42.08
CA ASN A 419 18.70 -15.66 -42.14
C ASN A 419 19.59 -16.18 -41.00
N ARG A 420 19.57 -15.54 -39.84
CA ARG A 420 20.22 -15.97 -38.59
C ARG A 420 19.25 -15.94 -37.43
N LEU A 421 19.45 -16.82 -36.47
CA LEU A 421 18.71 -16.74 -35.20
C LEU A 421 19.19 -15.53 -34.39
N VAL A 422 18.27 -14.81 -33.80
CA VAL A 422 18.54 -13.75 -32.82
C VAL A 422 17.89 -14.13 -31.53
N ALA A 423 18.70 -14.28 -30.49
CA ALA A 423 18.23 -14.43 -29.12
C ALA A 423 18.01 -13.06 -28.51
N ILE A 424 16.79 -12.83 -28.04
CA ILE A 424 16.33 -11.58 -27.44
C ILE A 424 15.96 -11.90 -25.99
N ASN A 425 16.57 -11.17 -25.05
CA ASN A 425 16.14 -11.17 -23.67
C ASN A 425 14.98 -10.15 -23.50
N VAL A 426 13.82 -10.64 -23.12
CA VAL A 426 12.62 -9.81 -22.86
C VAL A 426 12.54 -9.56 -21.37
N ILE A 427 12.85 -8.34 -20.95
CA ILE A 427 12.98 -7.95 -19.54
C ILE A 427 12.21 -6.66 -19.23
N GLY A 428 11.80 -6.50 -17.98
CA GLY A 428 11.26 -5.24 -17.51
C GLY A 428 12.30 -4.11 -17.58
N ILE A 429 11.85 -2.89 -17.87
CA ILE A 429 12.72 -1.71 -18.05
C ILE A 429 13.66 -1.45 -16.87
N GLU A 430 13.24 -1.79 -15.65
CA GLU A 430 14.07 -1.63 -14.43
C GLU A 430 15.27 -2.59 -14.42
N ILE A 431 15.13 -3.81 -14.94
CA ILE A 431 16.22 -4.77 -15.10
C ILE A 431 17.16 -4.30 -16.22
N GLY A 432 16.58 -3.83 -17.34
CA GLY A 432 17.35 -3.34 -18.48
C GLY A 432 18.29 -2.19 -18.12
N ARG A 433 17.92 -1.31 -17.20
CA ARG A 433 18.77 -0.21 -16.72
C ARG A 433 19.95 -0.65 -15.87
N ALA A 434 19.91 -1.85 -15.29
CA ALA A 434 21.02 -2.40 -14.51
C ALA A 434 22.08 -3.07 -15.38
N HIS A 435 21.79 -3.34 -16.66
CA HIS A 435 22.68 -4.02 -17.61
C HIS A 435 23.22 -3.12 -18.73
N VAL A 436 22.85 -1.83 -18.76
CA VAL A 436 23.36 -0.80 -19.69
C VAL A 436 24.29 0.19 -18.93
#